data_386b930997ba138630aefb4864cdbbe9
#
_entry.id   386b930997ba138630aefb4864cdbbe9
#
_cell.length_a   1.000
_cell.length_b   1.000
_cell.length_c   1.000
_cell.angle_alpha   90.00
_cell.angle_beta   90.00
_cell.angle_gamma   90.00
#
_symmetry.space_group_name_H-M   'P 1'
#
loop_
_entity.id
_entity.type
_entity.pdbx_description
1 polymer ?
#
loop_
_entity_poly.entity_id
_entity_poly.type
_entity_poly.pdbx_seq_one_letter_code
_entity_poly.pdbx_strand_id
1 'polypeptide(L)'
;MTLIISLSIILAIISAIFSSRFATAMRRWSGGQWIRDYGPRLHEKKSGTATMGGLVILLLWGISLAILHTHLAKSSLFIFTSALLFGGIGLIDDIISQVHKRSLGLLPRQKIILSLLATLVLFLAFPSLGRTAILVPFSHSTFVLTRVGFFFLLAAVFLATTNSMNLTDGLDGLATGTSLIILAGYAVLFHEHATLATILPLIGTLIGFLWVNTYPARIFLGDVGSFALGGAVAALAITTGTSLCLPLLAGLLVAESSSVILQVTYFKLTGRRVFKISPFHHHLEAAEGIDYPYLLPNIEWPEPKIVMRLWIVQGVLVAIGVISVYR
;
A
#
# COMPACT_ATOMS: atom_id res chain seq x y z
N MET A 1 16.81 -8.85 19.63
CA MET A 1 15.68 -7.90 19.65
C MET A 1 16.14 -6.44 19.77
N THR A 2 17.02 -6.11 20.74
CA THR A 2 17.52 -4.73 20.94
C THR A 2 18.09 -4.10 19.66
N LEU A 3 18.95 -4.83 18.92
CA LEU A 3 19.52 -4.36 17.64
C LEU A 3 18.43 -3.97 16.62
N ILE A 4 17.40 -4.81 16.46
CA ILE A 4 16.30 -4.57 15.50
C ILE A 4 15.53 -3.30 15.89
N ILE A 5 15.20 -3.14 17.17
CA ILE A 5 14.47 -1.97 17.66
C ILE A 5 15.31 -0.71 17.50
N SER A 6 16.58 -0.74 17.93
CA SER A 6 17.50 0.40 17.80
C SER A 6 17.67 0.83 16.33
N LEU A 7 17.87 -0.15 15.44
CA LEU A 7 17.96 0.11 13.99
C LEU A 7 16.68 0.74 13.44
N SER A 8 15.50 0.25 13.87
CA SER A 8 14.21 0.80 13.42
C SER A 8 14.01 2.26 13.88
N ILE A 9 14.43 2.61 15.10
CA ILE A 9 14.40 4.00 15.59
C ILE A 9 15.37 4.88 14.79
N ILE A 10 16.57 4.41 14.53
CA ILE A 10 17.57 5.12 13.72
C ILE A 10 17.02 5.35 12.30
N LEU A 11 16.39 4.33 11.71
CA LEU A 11 15.79 4.42 10.38
C LEU A 11 14.65 5.45 10.32
N ALA A 12 13.86 5.61 11.38
CA ALA A 12 12.83 6.64 11.41
C ALA A 12 13.44 8.04 11.28
N ILE A 13 14.53 8.31 11.99
CA ILE A 13 15.24 9.60 11.91
C ILE A 13 15.89 9.79 10.52
N ILE A 14 16.62 8.78 10.05
CA ILE A 14 17.30 8.82 8.74
C ILE A 14 16.28 9.00 7.62
N SER A 15 15.16 8.27 7.67
CA SER A 15 14.12 8.34 6.65
C SER A 15 13.48 9.73 6.58
N ALA A 16 13.20 10.37 7.71
CA ALA A 16 12.67 11.74 7.72
C ALA A 16 13.63 12.74 7.06
N ILE A 17 14.93 12.67 7.41
CA ILE A 17 15.96 13.54 6.86
C ILE A 17 16.17 13.26 5.38
N PHE A 18 16.32 11.99 5.02
CA PHE A 18 16.63 11.59 3.64
C PHE A 18 15.45 11.87 2.71
N SER A 19 14.21 11.58 3.12
CA SER A 19 13.00 11.90 2.35
C SER A 19 12.83 13.39 2.12
N SER A 20 13.15 14.22 3.11
CA SER A 20 13.11 15.68 2.96
C SER A 20 14.14 16.19 1.93
N ARG A 21 15.36 15.64 1.94
CA ARG A 21 16.42 15.98 0.95
C ARG A 21 16.05 15.44 -0.43
N PHE A 22 15.56 14.21 -0.50
CA PHE A 22 15.12 13.59 -1.74
C PHE A 22 13.98 14.37 -2.39
N ALA A 23 12.99 14.83 -1.61
CA ALA A 23 11.91 15.70 -2.09
C ALA A 23 12.46 16.97 -2.77
N THR A 24 13.49 17.59 -2.19
CA THR A 24 14.11 18.78 -2.77
C THR A 24 14.84 18.48 -4.08
N ALA A 25 15.55 17.35 -4.16
CA ALA A 25 16.21 16.90 -5.37
C ALA A 25 15.22 16.56 -6.49
N MET A 26 14.15 15.84 -6.17
CA MET A 26 13.11 15.44 -7.12
C MET A 26 12.35 16.63 -7.70
N ARG A 27 12.05 17.65 -6.89
CA ARG A 27 11.45 18.90 -7.40
C ARG A 27 12.32 19.59 -8.44
N ARG A 28 13.64 19.56 -8.29
CA ARG A 28 14.59 20.14 -9.25
C ARG A 28 14.65 19.34 -10.55
N TRP A 29 14.47 18.02 -10.48
CA TRP A 29 14.60 17.12 -11.63
C TRP A 29 13.31 17.03 -12.46
N SER A 30 12.15 16.87 -11.84
CA SER A 30 10.90 16.56 -12.53
C SER A 30 9.89 17.71 -12.56
N GLY A 31 10.09 18.78 -11.80
CA GLY A 31 9.09 19.84 -11.63
C GLY A 31 7.87 19.42 -10.80
N GLY A 32 7.86 18.19 -10.26
CA GLY A 32 6.79 17.63 -9.43
C GLY A 32 5.76 16.79 -10.20
N GLN A 33 4.76 16.28 -9.48
CA GLN A 33 3.73 15.40 -10.03
C GLN A 33 2.72 16.14 -10.91
N TRP A 34 2.35 15.52 -12.02
CA TRP A 34 1.28 15.97 -12.92
C TRP A 34 -0.05 15.45 -12.42
N ILE A 35 -0.99 16.36 -12.11
CA ILE A 35 -2.32 16.02 -11.60
C ILE A 35 -3.30 15.88 -12.76
N ARG A 36 -4.29 15.01 -12.60
CA ARG A 36 -5.35 14.80 -13.60
C ARG A 36 -6.21 16.04 -13.72
N ASP A 37 -6.56 16.42 -14.96
CA ASP A 37 -7.49 17.52 -15.26
C ASP A 37 -8.94 17.24 -14.82
N TYR A 38 -9.24 15.98 -14.43
CA TYR A 38 -10.54 15.53 -13.96
C TYR A 38 -10.47 15.22 -12.46
N GLY A 39 -10.78 16.18 -11.62
CA GLY A 39 -10.82 16.01 -10.16
C GLY A 39 -11.27 17.30 -9.48
N PRO A 40 -11.52 17.27 -8.15
CA PRO A 40 -11.78 18.50 -7.41
C PRO A 40 -10.63 19.49 -7.60
N ARG A 41 -10.94 20.76 -7.80
CA ARG A 41 -9.94 21.86 -7.94
C ARG A 41 -8.96 21.95 -6.74
N LEU A 42 -9.30 21.32 -5.62
CA LEU A 42 -8.45 21.18 -4.44
C LEU A 42 -7.10 20.52 -4.74
N HIS A 43 -7.04 19.61 -5.72
CA HIS A 43 -5.80 18.92 -6.09
C HIS A 43 -4.85 19.78 -6.93
N GLU A 44 -5.30 20.85 -7.57
CA GLU A 44 -4.44 21.78 -8.31
C GLU A 44 -3.34 22.38 -7.42
N LYS A 45 -3.64 22.60 -6.13
CA LYS A 45 -2.69 23.12 -5.14
C LYS A 45 -1.55 22.14 -4.81
N LYS A 46 -1.70 20.86 -5.14
CA LYS A 46 -0.69 19.81 -4.93
C LYS A 46 0.25 19.64 -6.13
N SER A 47 -0.01 20.34 -7.25
CA SER A 47 0.86 20.34 -8.42
C SER A 47 2.27 20.82 -8.03
N GLY A 48 3.31 20.14 -8.53
CA GLY A 48 4.68 20.45 -8.18
C GLY A 48 5.21 19.78 -6.91
N THR A 49 4.39 18.99 -6.18
CA THR A 49 4.89 18.15 -5.08
C THR A 49 5.76 17.03 -5.63
N ALA A 50 6.91 16.78 -4.99
CA ALA A 50 7.80 15.68 -5.36
C ALA A 50 7.07 14.33 -5.25
N THR A 51 7.40 13.36 -6.09
CA THR A 51 6.87 11.99 -6.06
C THR A 51 8.00 10.95 -5.98
N MET A 52 7.67 9.67 -6.11
CA MET A 52 8.60 8.53 -6.02
C MET A 52 9.23 8.33 -4.63
N GLY A 53 8.56 8.73 -3.56
CA GLY A 53 9.03 8.55 -2.18
C GLY A 53 9.27 7.09 -1.81
N GLY A 54 8.59 6.16 -2.48
CA GLY A 54 8.80 4.72 -2.31
C GLY A 54 10.23 4.25 -2.58
N LEU A 55 11.00 4.97 -3.40
CA LEU A 55 12.43 4.65 -3.60
C LEU A 55 13.24 4.79 -2.31
N VAL A 56 12.95 5.83 -1.51
CA VAL A 56 13.60 6.04 -0.21
C VAL A 56 13.25 4.89 0.73
N ILE A 57 11.99 4.49 0.74
CA ILE A 57 11.49 3.40 1.60
C ILE A 57 12.20 2.08 1.23
N LEU A 58 12.18 1.71 -0.04
CA LEU A 58 12.82 0.48 -0.52
C LEU A 58 14.33 0.45 -0.26
N LEU A 59 15.02 1.57 -0.48
CA LEU A 59 16.46 1.69 -0.26
C LEU A 59 16.81 1.50 1.23
N LEU A 60 16.19 2.26 2.11
CA LEU A 60 16.51 2.22 3.54
C LEU A 60 16.10 0.89 4.17
N TRP A 61 14.94 0.35 3.79
CA TRP A 61 14.52 -0.98 4.20
C TRP A 61 15.49 -2.06 3.70
N GLY A 62 15.89 -2.03 2.42
CA GLY A 62 16.85 -2.98 1.86
C GLY A 62 18.21 -2.93 2.56
N ILE A 63 18.74 -1.74 2.85
CA ILE A 63 19.96 -1.59 3.64
C ILE A 63 19.81 -2.22 5.03
N SER A 64 18.68 -2.00 5.71
CA SER A 64 18.44 -2.58 7.03
C SER A 64 18.37 -4.10 7.00
N LEU A 65 17.76 -4.69 5.97
CA LEU A 65 17.72 -6.14 5.80
C LEU A 65 19.13 -6.71 5.50
N ALA A 66 19.96 -5.99 4.75
CA ALA A 66 21.34 -6.38 4.53
C ALA A 66 22.16 -6.37 5.84
N ILE A 67 21.93 -5.40 6.73
CA ILE A 67 22.55 -5.35 8.06
C ILE A 67 22.06 -6.52 8.93
N LEU A 68 20.77 -6.85 8.84
CA LEU A 68 20.12 -7.89 9.63
C LEU A 68 20.16 -9.29 8.97
N HIS A 69 20.97 -9.51 7.95
CA HIS A 69 20.94 -10.73 7.12
C HIS A 69 20.97 -12.05 7.90
N THR A 70 21.68 -12.09 9.05
CA THR A 70 21.76 -13.27 9.93
C THR A 70 20.47 -13.55 10.72
N HIS A 71 19.55 -12.58 10.76
CA HIS A 71 18.28 -12.66 11.47
C HIS A 71 17.10 -12.94 10.55
N LEU A 72 17.32 -13.04 9.23
CA LEU A 72 16.29 -13.19 8.23
C LEU A 72 16.00 -14.65 7.91
N ALA A 73 14.75 -14.91 7.51
CA ALA A 73 14.29 -16.19 6.98
C ALA A 73 14.01 -16.10 5.48
N LYS A 74 13.70 -17.25 4.84
CA LYS A 74 13.25 -17.27 3.44
C LYS A 74 11.99 -16.45 3.21
N SER A 75 11.10 -16.38 4.22
CA SER A 75 9.92 -15.50 4.21
C SER A 75 10.30 -14.03 4.11
N SER A 76 11.33 -13.58 4.82
CA SER A 76 11.84 -12.21 4.75
C SER A 76 12.30 -11.85 3.33
N LEU A 77 13.04 -12.77 2.71
CA LEU A 77 13.49 -12.60 1.33
C LEU A 77 12.30 -12.54 0.34
N PHE A 78 11.30 -13.39 0.53
CA PHE A 78 10.09 -13.36 -0.29
C PHE A 78 9.34 -12.02 -0.14
N ILE A 79 9.17 -11.52 1.10
CA ILE A 79 8.47 -10.26 1.36
C ILE A 79 9.21 -9.10 0.68
N PHE A 80 10.53 -9.02 0.84
CA PHE A 80 11.32 -7.94 0.25
C PHE A 80 11.40 -8.04 -1.28
N THR A 81 11.59 -9.25 -1.83
CA THR A 81 11.60 -9.46 -3.29
C THR A 81 10.24 -9.10 -3.91
N SER A 82 9.14 -9.42 -3.22
CA SER A 82 7.80 -9.00 -3.65
C SER A 82 7.69 -7.48 -3.70
N ALA A 83 8.13 -6.79 -2.65
CA ALA A 83 8.13 -5.33 -2.61
C ALA A 83 8.97 -4.72 -3.73
N LEU A 84 10.15 -5.30 -4.03
CA LEU A 84 11.01 -4.85 -5.13
C LEU A 84 10.38 -5.05 -6.50
N LEU A 85 9.80 -6.22 -6.77
CA LEU A 85 9.18 -6.53 -8.07
C LEU A 85 7.96 -5.64 -8.32
N PHE A 86 7.05 -5.53 -7.36
CA PHE A 86 5.88 -4.69 -7.50
C PHE A 86 6.24 -3.20 -7.46
N GLY A 87 7.16 -2.78 -6.58
CA GLY A 87 7.71 -1.42 -6.60
C GLY A 87 8.40 -1.07 -7.91
N GLY A 88 9.06 -2.04 -8.56
CA GLY A 88 9.62 -1.89 -9.90
C GLY A 88 8.56 -1.60 -10.97
N ILE A 89 7.39 -2.27 -10.89
CA ILE A 89 6.26 -1.96 -11.78
C ILE A 89 5.78 -0.52 -11.55
N GLY A 90 5.61 -0.11 -10.27
CA GLY A 90 5.25 1.25 -9.92
C GLY A 90 6.30 2.28 -10.36
N LEU A 91 7.59 1.95 -10.25
CA LEU A 91 8.67 2.82 -10.72
C LEU A 91 8.62 3.05 -12.24
N ILE A 92 8.34 2.00 -13.01
CA ILE A 92 8.15 2.12 -14.47
C ILE A 92 6.96 3.05 -14.76
N ASP A 93 5.86 2.91 -14.02
CA ASP A 93 4.68 3.78 -14.15
C ASP A 93 5.02 5.23 -13.86
N ASP A 94 5.65 5.50 -12.72
CA ASP A 94 6.07 6.84 -12.30
C ASP A 94 7.01 7.48 -13.33
N ILE A 95 8.02 6.75 -13.84
CA ILE A 95 8.96 7.26 -14.85
C ILE A 95 8.22 7.61 -16.15
N ILE A 96 7.35 6.72 -16.64
CA ILE A 96 6.58 6.96 -17.88
C ILE A 96 5.68 8.19 -17.71
N SER A 97 5.00 8.31 -16.57
CA SER A 97 4.17 9.47 -16.23
C SER A 97 4.97 10.76 -16.26
N GLN A 98 6.15 10.80 -15.62
CA GLN A 98 7.01 11.97 -15.56
C GLN A 98 7.61 12.34 -16.92
N VAL A 99 8.14 11.38 -17.68
CA VAL A 99 8.75 11.61 -18.99
C VAL A 99 7.71 12.16 -19.99
N HIS A 100 6.49 11.63 -19.99
CA HIS A 100 5.45 12.09 -20.92
C HIS A 100 4.62 13.26 -20.35
N LYS A 101 4.94 13.77 -19.17
CA LYS A 101 4.25 14.90 -18.53
C LYS A 101 2.72 14.71 -18.50
N ARG A 102 2.28 13.52 -18.11
CA ARG A 102 0.86 13.15 -18.02
C ARG A 102 0.57 12.37 -16.75
N SER A 103 -0.68 12.38 -16.32
CA SER A 103 -1.12 11.68 -15.11
C SER A 103 -1.23 10.15 -15.26
N LEU A 104 -1.12 9.61 -16.47
CA LEU A 104 -1.18 8.18 -16.77
C LEU A 104 0.20 7.71 -17.26
N GLY A 105 0.81 6.80 -16.53
CA GLY A 105 2.01 6.07 -16.94
C GLY A 105 1.65 4.83 -17.76
N LEU A 106 1.64 3.66 -17.12
CA LEU A 106 1.24 2.40 -17.72
C LEU A 106 -0.29 2.31 -17.89
N LEU A 107 -0.75 1.64 -18.92
CA LEU A 107 -2.15 1.30 -19.07
C LEU A 107 -2.58 0.27 -18.01
N PRO A 108 -3.85 0.25 -17.55
CA PRO A 108 -4.32 -0.73 -16.57
C PRO A 108 -4.04 -2.18 -16.97
N ARG A 109 -4.19 -2.52 -18.24
CA ARG A 109 -3.88 -3.85 -18.77
C ARG A 109 -2.40 -4.21 -18.61
N GLN A 110 -1.50 -3.25 -18.83
CA GLN A 110 -0.06 -3.45 -18.69
C GLN A 110 0.31 -3.69 -17.22
N LYS A 111 -0.28 -2.91 -16.28
CA LYS A 111 -0.09 -3.13 -14.84
C LYS A 111 -0.53 -4.55 -14.43
N ILE A 112 -1.68 -5.01 -14.90
CA ILE A 112 -2.19 -6.37 -14.62
C ILE A 112 -1.23 -7.45 -15.17
N ILE A 113 -0.81 -7.33 -16.42
CA ILE A 113 0.09 -8.30 -17.05
C ILE A 113 1.43 -8.36 -16.30
N LEU A 114 2.05 -7.21 -16.01
CA LEU A 114 3.30 -7.15 -15.27
C LEU A 114 3.16 -7.70 -13.86
N SER A 115 2.04 -7.45 -13.18
CA SER A 115 1.75 -8.01 -11.86
C SER A 115 1.59 -9.53 -11.89
N LEU A 116 0.96 -10.08 -12.92
CA LEU A 116 0.86 -11.54 -13.11
C LEU A 116 2.21 -12.17 -13.41
N LEU A 117 3.05 -11.52 -14.22
CA LEU A 117 4.42 -11.98 -14.50
C LEU A 117 5.28 -11.93 -13.22
N ALA A 118 5.21 -10.86 -12.44
CA ALA A 118 5.90 -10.76 -11.16
C ALA A 118 5.45 -11.88 -10.19
N THR A 119 4.14 -12.14 -10.12
CA THR A 119 3.57 -13.24 -9.33
C THR A 119 4.09 -14.59 -9.79
N LEU A 120 4.16 -14.84 -11.11
CA LEU A 120 4.70 -16.09 -11.65
C LEU A 120 6.17 -16.26 -11.29
N VAL A 121 6.98 -15.19 -11.39
CA VAL A 121 8.40 -15.23 -10.97
C VAL A 121 8.51 -15.59 -9.49
N LEU A 122 7.73 -14.97 -8.63
CA LEU A 122 7.71 -15.27 -7.18
C LEU A 122 7.28 -16.71 -6.90
N PHE A 123 6.25 -17.20 -7.57
CA PHE A 123 5.76 -18.57 -7.43
C PHE A 123 6.81 -19.62 -7.82
N LEU A 124 7.57 -19.36 -8.87
CA LEU A 124 8.64 -20.25 -9.33
C LEU A 124 9.89 -20.17 -8.46
N ALA A 125 10.25 -18.95 -7.99
CA ALA A 125 11.44 -18.72 -7.18
C ALA A 125 11.28 -19.22 -5.72
N PHE A 126 10.06 -19.29 -5.20
CA PHE A 126 9.79 -19.67 -3.81
C PHE A 126 8.81 -20.87 -3.69
N PRO A 127 9.17 -22.05 -4.20
CA PRO A 127 8.25 -23.20 -4.27
C PRO A 127 7.84 -23.75 -2.90
N SER A 128 8.62 -23.48 -1.85
CA SER A 128 8.32 -23.93 -0.48
C SER A 128 7.08 -23.24 0.13
N LEU A 129 6.72 -22.05 -0.34
CA LEU A 129 5.55 -21.32 0.15
C LEU A 129 4.22 -21.96 -0.27
N GLY A 130 4.19 -22.77 -1.31
CA GLY A 130 2.99 -23.52 -1.74
C GLY A 130 2.47 -24.53 -0.72
N ARG A 131 3.15 -24.73 0.41
CA ARG A 131 2.72 -25.57 1.54
C ARG A 131 2.25 -24.75 2.75
N THR A 132 2.13 -23.43 2.63
CA THR A 132 1.65 -22.58 3.71
C THR A 132 0.18 -22.88 4.00
N ALA A 133 -0.13 -23.23 5.24
CA ALA A 133 -1.49 -23.42 5.69
C ALA A 133 -2.21 -22.07 5.74
N ILE A 134 -3.41 -22.02 5.16
CA ILE A 134 -4.23 -20.81 5.11
C ILE A 134 -5.20 -20.84 6.27
N LEU A 135 -5.16 -19.82 7.10
CA LEU A 135 -6.04 -19.65 8.25
C LEU A 135 -7.40 -19.15 7.81
N VAL A 136 -8.47 -19.76 8.34
CA VAL A 136 -9.83 -19.26 8.21
C VAL A 136 -10.15 -18.36 9.40
N PRO A 137 -10.48 -17.07 9.17
CA PRO A 137 -10.77 -16.15 10.28
C PRO A 137 -11.84 -16.69 11.21
N PHE A 138 -11.69 -16.47 12.52
CA PHE A 138 -12.61 -16.87 13.60
C PHE A 138 -12.84 -18.37 13.79
N SER A 139 -12.29 -19.26 12.93
CA SER A 139 -12.62 -20.68 12.99
C SER A 139 -11.49 -21.58 13.50
N HIS A 140 -10.29 -21.08 13.71
CA HIS A 140 -9.06 -21.84 14.01
C HIS A 140 -8.73 -22.97 13.02
N SER A 141 -9.53 -23.16 11.99
CA SER A 141 -9.26 -24.14 10.95
C SER A 141 -8.24 -23.58 9.96
N THR A 142 -7.42 -24.49 9.46
CA THR A 142 -6.47 -24.19 8.39
C THR A 142 -6.65 -25.22 7.27
N PHE A 143 -6.35 -24.82 6.05
CA PHE A 143 -6.29 -25.74 4.92
C PHE A 143 -5.10 -25.40 4.02
N VAL A 144 -4.66 -26.38 3.25
CA VAL A 144 -3.56 -26.22 2.28
C VAL A 144 -4.13 -26.39 0.89
N LEU A 145 -3.80 -25.47 0.00
CA LEU A 145 -4.20 -25.53 -1.39
C LEU A 145 -3.26 -26.46 -2.19
N THR A 146 -3.79 -26.98 -3.29
CA THR A 146 -2.95 -27.56 -4.33
C THR A 146 -1.99 -26.49 -4.88
N ARG A 147 -0.88 -26.90 -5.49
CA ARG A 147 0.09 -25.97 -6.08
C ARG A 147 -0.55 -25.00 -7.08
N VAL A 148 -1.50 -25.48 -7.87
CA VAL A 148 -2.25 -24.67 -8.83
C VAL A 148 -3.18 -23.69 -8.10
N GLY A 149 -3.94 -24.17 -7.10
CA GLY A 149 -4.80 -23.31 -6.29
C GLY A 149 -4.01 -22.22 -5.54
N PHE A 150 -2.81 -22.55 -5.07
CA PHE A 150 -1.92 -21.61 -4.43
C PHE A 150 -1.45 -20.50 -5.39
N PHE A 151 -1.14 -20.84 -6.65
CA PHE A 151 -0.80 -19.83 -7.66
C PHE A 151 -1.94 -18.84 -7.89
N PHE A 152 -3.18 -19.31 -7.99
CA PHE A 152 -4.35 -18.43 -8.15
C PHE A 152 -4.59 -17.57 -6.91
N LEU A 153 -4.36 -18.11 -5.70
CA LEU A 153 -4.41 -17.32 -4.48
C LEU A 153 -3.36 -16.20 -4.49
N LEU A 154 -2.10 -16.54 -4.84
CA LEU A 154 -1.04 -15.54 -4.97
C LEU A 154 -1.43 -14.42 -5.93
N ALA A 155 -1.89 -14.80 -7.12
CA ALA A 155 -2.29 -13.84 -8.15
C ALA A 155 -3.42 -12.92 -7.65
N ALA A 156 -4.45 -13.49 -7.01
CA ALA A 156 -5.56 -12.74 -6.46
C ALA A 156 -5.10 -11.77 -5.34
N VAL A 157 -4.29 -12.26 -4.39
CA VAL A 157 -3.82 -11.47 -3.26
C VAL A 157 -2.90 -10.34 -3.71
N PHE A 158 -1.91 -10.62 -4.57
CA PHE A 158 -1.02 -9.58 -5.08
C PHE A 158 -1.77 -8.54 -5.91
N LEU A 159 -2.59 -8.96 -6.88
CA LEU A 159 -3.38 -8.03 -7.69
C LEU A 159 -4.31 -7.18 -6.84
N ALA A 160 -5.06 -7.78 -5.93
CA ALA A 160 -5.97 -7.05 -5.07
C ALA A 160 -5.21 -6.03 -4.20
N THR A 161 -4.18 -6.48 -3.47
CA THR A 161 -3.52 -5.66 -2.45
C THR A 161 -2.70 -4.52 -3.08
N THR A 162 -1.97 -4.78 -4.18
CA THR A 162 -1.16 -3.74 -4.83
C THR A 162 -2.03 -2.66 -5.48
N ASN A 163 -3.10 -3.05 -6.18
CA ASN A 163 -4.01 -2.08 -6.77
C ASN A 163 -4.83 -1.32 -5.71
N SER A 164 -5.27 -2.00 -4.64
CA SER A 164 -5.99 -1.34 -3.54
C SER A 164 -5.10 -0.35 -2.79
N MET A 165 -3.82 -0.68 -2.57
CA MET A 165 -2.86 0.24 -1.97
C MET A 165 -2.63 1.47 -2.87
N ASN A 166 -2.51 1.27 -4.17
CA ASN A 166 -2.37 2.37 -5.13
C ASN A 166 -3.63 3.25 -5.18
N LEU A 167 -4.83 2.66 -5.10
CA LEU A 167 -6.08 3.43 -4.98
C LEU A 167 -6.18 4.19 -3.65
N THR A 168 -5.58 3.69 -2.58
CA THR A 168 -5.59 4.34 -1.26
C THR A 168 -4.61 5.52 -1.19
N ASP A 169 -3.61 5.58 -2.09
CA ASP A 169 -2.60 6.67 -2.15
C ASP A 169 -3.14 7.94 -2.84
N GLY A 170 -4.35 8.37 -2.48
CA GLY A 170 -4.98 9.57 -3.03
C GLY A 170 -4.91 10.81 -2.13
N LEU A 171 -4.68 10.63 -0.82
CA LEU A 171 -4.56 11.71 0.16
C LEU A 171 -3.22 11.65 0.90
N ASP A 172 -2.73 12.83 1.31
CA ASP A 172 -1.44 12.98 1.96
C ASP A 172 -1.32 12.11 3.23
N GLY A 173 -0.42 11.14 3.20
CA GLY A 173 -0.16 10.22 4.29
C GLY A 173 -1.13 9.04 4.42
N LEU A 174 -2.24 9.01 3.67
CA LEU A 174 -3.28 7.98 3.86
C LEU A 174 -2.72 6.56 3.67
N ALA A 175 -2.09 6.27 2.54
CA ALA A 175 -1.53 4.94 2.26
C ALA A 175 -0.37 4.58 3.19
N THR A 176 0.52 5.54 3.48
CA THR A 176 1.65 5.34 4.38
C THR A 176 1.20 4.99 5.79
N GLY A 177 0.28 5.77 6.37
CA GLY A 177 -0.23 5.52 7.71
C GLY A 177 -1.10 4.25 7.80
N THR A 178 -1.88 3.97 6.77
CA THR A 178 -2.62 2.69 6.65
C THR A 178 -1.66 1.51 6.67
N SER A 179 -0.56 1.58 5.91
CA SER A 179 0.49 0.54 5.90
C SER A 179 1.13 0.35 7.28
N LEU A 180 1.41 1.45 7.99
CA LEU A 180 1.94 1.39 9.36
C LEU A 180 1.01 0.64 10.31
N ILE A 181 -0.29 0.93 10.26
CA ILE A 181 -1.30 0.29 11.11
C ILE A 181 -1.41 -1.22 10.78
N ILE A 182 -1.40 -1.58 9.49
CA ILE A 182 -1.39 -2.97 9.06
C ILE A 182 -0.15 -3.70 9.59
N LEU A 183 1.04 -3.14 9.36
CA LEU A 183 2.31 -3.73 9.79
C LEU A 183 2.41 -3.85 11.32
N ALA A 184 1.90 -2.87 12.07
CA ALA A 184 1.80 -2.94 13.52
C ALA A 184 0.91 -4.12 13.97
N GLY A 185 -0.23 -4.35 13.30
CA GLY A 185 -1.07 -5.53 13.53
C GLY A 185 -0.33 -6.84 13.30
N TYR A 186 0.44 -6.93 12.22
CA TYR A 186 1.29 -8.10 11.96
C TYR A 186 2.41 -8.27 12.99
N ALA A 187 3.02 -7.18 13.47
CA ALA A 187 4.03 -7.25 14.52
C ALA A 187 3.44 -7.73 15.87
N VAL A 188 2.18 -7.43 16.15
CA VAL A 188 1.43 -7.96 17.31
C VAL A 188 1.07 -9.42 17.10
N LEU A 189 0.70 -9.85 15.89
CA LEU A 189 0.30 -11.24 15.61
C LEU A 189 1.48 -12.20 15.58
N PHE A 190 2.62 -11.80 15.03
CA PHE A 190 3.74 -12.70 14.71
C PHE A 190 5.02 -12.22 15.41
N HIS A 191 5.31 -12.84 16.55
CA HIS A 191 6.48 -12.53 17.37
C HIS A 191 7.77 -13.25 16.94
N GLU A 192 7.73 -14.00 15.85
CA GLU A 192 8.90 -14.67 15.31
C GLU A 192 10.01 -13.67 15.00
N HIS A 193 11.22 -13.96 15.44
CA HIS A 193 12.35 -13.05 15.34
C HIS A 193 12.62 -12.59 13.90
N ALA A 194 12.52 -13.51 12.93
CA ALA A 194 12.73 -13.19 11.52
C ALA A 194 11.63 -12.29 10.93
N THR A 195 10.37 -12.50 11.33
CA THR A 195 9.25 -11.65 10.94
C THR A 195 9.44 -10.25 11.50
N LEU A 196 9.74 -10.11 12.79
CA LEU A 196 10.01 -8.81 13.41
C LEU A 196 11.25 -8.12 12.81
N ALA A 197 12.32 -8.87 12.50
CA ALA A 197 13.50 -8.34 11.83
C ALA A 197 13.19 -7.82 10.41
N THR A 198 12.12 -8.30 9.79
CA THR A 198 11.67 -7.84 8.47
C THR A 198 10.78 -6.60 8.57
N ILE A 199 9.78 -6.61 9.46
CA ILE A 199 8.74 -5.56 9.50
C ILE A 199 9.13 -4.35 10.36
N LEU A 200 9.84 -4.50 11.48
CA LEU A 200 10.15 -3.36 12.34
C LEU A 200 11.03 -2.31 11.66
N PRO A 201 12.08 -2.66 10.86
CA PRO A 201 12.82 -1.68 10.08
C PRO A 201 11.95 -0.96 9.02
N LEU A 202 10.99 -1.67 8.40
CA LEU A 202 10.04 -1.05 7.49
C LEU A 202 9.13 -0.06 8.22
N ILE A 203 8.60 -0.45 9.40
CA ILE A 203 7.81 0.44 10.27
C ILE A 203 8.63 1.69 10.60
N GLY A 204 9.89 1.55 11.06
CA GLY A 204 10.76 2.68 11.35
C GLY A 204 10.94 3.60 10.13
N THR A 205 11.22 3.02 8.97
CA THR A 205 11.37 3.76 7.71
C THR A 205 10.08 4.51 7.34
N LEU A 206 8.92 3.88 7.48
CA LEU A 206 7.61 4.50 7.18
C LEU A 206 7.25 5.61 8.17
N ILE A 207 7.59 5.48 9.46
CA ILE A 207 7.39 6.56 10.44
C ILE A 207 8.15 7.81 10.00
N GLY A 208 9.42 7.67 9.62
CA GLY A 208 10.22 8.80 9.15
C GLY A 208 9.72 9.36 7.81
N PHE A 209 9.29 8.52 6.89
CA PHE A 209 8.69 8.96 5.64
C PHE A 209 7.38 9.71 5.87
N LEU A 210 6.52 9.20 6.75
CA LEU A 210 5.23 9.80 7.09
C LEU A 210 5.39 11.23 7.63
N TRP A 211 6.47 11.52 8.36
CA TRP A 211 6.78 12.87 8.85
C TRP A 211 6.79 13.94 7.77
N VAL A 212 7.18 13.59 6.55
CA VAL A 212 7.24 14.50 5.39
C VAL A 212 6.11 14.27 4.38
N ASN A 213 5.40 13.15 4.49
CA ASN A 213 4.29 12.77 3.62
C ASN A 213 2.91 13.17 4.19
N THR A 214 2.81 13.57 5.49
CA THR A 214 1.57 14.12 6.07
C THR A 214 1.21 15.46 5.46
N TYR A 215 -0.10 15.80 5.51
CA TYR A 215 -0.62 17.07 4.98
C TYR A 215 -0.03 18.31 5.66
N PRO A 216 0.42 19.32 4.90
CA PRO A 216 0.64 19.31 3.45
C PRO A 216 1.92 18.56 3.08
N ALA A 217 1.80 17.53 2.23
CA ALA A 217 2.91 16.65 1.90
C ALA A 217 4.03 17.37 1.12
N ARG A 218 5.27 17.10 1.52
CA ARG A 218 6.47 17.57 0.81
C ARG A 218 6.91 16.60 -0.29
N ILE A 219 6.49 15.33 -0.16
CA ILE A 219 6.75 14.24 -1.10
C ILE A 219 5.60 13.24 -1.06
N PHE A 220 5.17 12.77 -2.21
CA PHE A 220 4.21 11.69 -2.36
C PHE A 220 4.92 10.33 -2.40
N LEU A 221 4.20 9.31 -1.96
CA LEU A 221 4.65 7.92 -1.97
C LEU A 221 4.98 7.47 -3.41
N GLY A 222 4.12 7.81 -4.36
CA GLY A 222 4.18 7.44 -5.77
C GLY A 222 3.75 5.99 -6.02
N ASP A 223 3.60 5.65 -7.30
CA ASP A 223 3.24 4.28 -7.68
C ASP A 223 4.32 3.29 -7.26
N VAL A 224 5.61 3.68 -7.31
CA VAL A 224 6.71 2.86 -6.78
C VAL A 224 6.47 2.47 -5.31
N GLY A 225 6.04 3.40 -4.47
CA GLY A 225 5.84 3.13 -3.05
C GLY A 225 4.54 2.38 -2.78
N SER A 226 3.43 2.77 -3.38
CA SER A 226 2.14 2.12 -3.17
C SER A 226 2.14 0.66 -3.66
N PHE A 227 2.73 0.37 -4.82
CA PHE A 227 2.89 -1.00 -5.30
C PHE A 227 3.87 -1.81 -4.44
N ALA A 228 4.99 -1.20 -3.98
CA ALA A 228 5.93 -1.87 -3.08
C ALA A 228 5.29 -2.26 -1.74
N LEU A 229 4.57 -1.33 -1.12
CA LEU A 229 3.88 -1.59 0.16
C LEU A 229 2.74 -2.59 -0.02
N GLY A 230 1.97 -2.49 -1.10
CA GLY A 230 0.95 -3.48 -1.45
C GLY A 230 1.55 -4.88 -1.65
N GLY A 231 2.69 -4.98 -2.34
CA GLY A 231 3.43 -6.22 -2.51
C GLY A 231 3.98 -6.79 -1.20
N ALA A 232 4.50 -5.94 -0.31
CA ALA A 232 4.98 -6.34 1.01
C ALA A 232 3.84 -6.89 1.89
N VAL A 233 2.70 -6.18 1.95
CA VAL A 233 1.51 -6.60 2.72
C VAL A 233 0.94 -7.91 2.18
N ALA A 234 0.83 -8.05 0.85
CA ALA A 234 0.41 -9.30 0.21
C ALA A 234 1.32 -10.47 0.58
N ALA A 235 2.64 -10.28 0.42
CA ALA A 235 3.63 -11.29 0.73
C ALA A 235 3.64 -11.69 2.22
N LEU A 236 3.43 -10.72 3.10
CA LEU A 236 3.31 -10.95 4.54
C LEU A 236 2.08 -11.81 4.85
N ALA A 237 0.93 -11.49 4.26
CA ALA A 237 -0.29 -12.29 4.41
C ALA A 237 -0.12 -13.73 3.89
N ILE A 238 0.60 -13.91 2.78
CA ILE A 238 0.88 -15.22 2.19
C ILE A 238 1.81 -16.03 3.10
N THR A 239 2.91 -15.44 3.57
CA THR A 239 3.91 -16.15 4.39
C THR A 239 3.40 -16.54 5.76
N THR A 240 2.47 -15.75 6.30
CA THR A 240 1.83 -15.99 7.60
C THR A 240 0.53 -16.81 7.52
N GLY A 241 0.09 -17.17 6.30
CA GLY A 241 -1.16 -17.89 6.10
C GLY A 241 -2.43 -17.07 6.33
N THR A 242 -2.33 -15.74 6.50
CA THR A 242 -3.45 -14.86 6.85
C THR A 242 -4.14 -14.21 5.63
N SER A 243 -3.97 -14.78 4.45
CA SER A 243 -4.52 -14.21 3.20
C SER A 243 -6.05 -13.98 3.27
N LEU A 244 -6.80 -14.86 3.93
CA LEU A 244 -8.25 -14.68 4.14
C LEU A 244 -8.59 -13.67 5.25
N CYS A 245 -7.62 -13.27 6.07
CA CYS A 245 -7.81 -12.23 7.09
C CYS A 245 -7.57 -10.81 6.54
N LEU A 246 -7.05 -10.66 5.29
CA LEU A 246 -6.81 -9.36 4.68
C LEU A 246 -8.04 -8.43 4.64
N PRO A 247 -9.29 -8.90 4.43
CA PRO A 247 -10.46 -8.04 4.53
C PRO A 247 -10.64 -7.34 5.89
N LEU A 248 -10.02 -7.89 6.95
CA LEU A 248 -9.95 -7.27 8.27
C LEU A 248 -8.62 -6.54 8.48
N LEU A 249 -7.49 -7.24 8.32
CA LEU A 249 -6.16 -6.68 8.57
C LEU A 249 -5.80 -5.51 7.64
N ALA A 250 -6.37 -5.46 6.44
CA ALA A 250 -6.20 -4.40 5.45
C ALA A 250 -7.56 -3.89 4.94
N GLY A 251 -8.55 -3.80 5.82
CA GLY A 251 -9.94 -3.57 5.45
C GLY A 251 -10.20 -2.23 4.78
N LEU A 252 -9.42 -1.19 5.08
CA LEU A 252 -9.51 0.09 4.37
C LEU A 252 -9.13 -0.07 2.89
N LEU A 253 -8.10 -0.85 2.57
CA LEU A 253 -7.71 -1.12 1.18
C LEU A 253 -8.85 -1.82 0.42
N VAL A 254 -9.53 -2.76 1.10
CA VAL A 254 -10.70 -3.46 0.53
C VAL A 254 -11.87 -2.50 0.33
N ALA A 255 -12.15 -1.60 1.29
CA ALA A 255 -13.21 -0.61 1.17
C ALA A 255 -12.96 0.34 0.00
N GLU A 256 -11.73 0.84 -0.17
CA GLU A 256 -11.36 1.73 -1.27
C GLU A 256 -11.55 1.07 -2.63
N SER A 257 -11.02 -0.12 -2.83
CA SER A 257 -11.16 -0.86 -4.10
C SER A 257 -12.61 -1.29 -4.35
N SER A 258 -13.35 -1.72 -3.32
CA SER A 258 -14.77 -2.07 -3.44
C SER A 258 -15.61 -0.87 -3.83
N SER A 259 -15.31 0.32 -3.33
CA SER A 259 -16.01 1.55 -3.71
C SER A 259 -15.85 1.87 -5.20
N VAL A 260 -14.66 1.63 -5.77
CA VAL A 260 -14.41 1.81 -7.21
C VAL A 260 -15.18 0.76 -8.04
N ILE A 261 -15.12 -0.51 -7.63
CA ILE A 261 -15.84 -1.59 -8.33
C ILE A 261 -17.34 -1.31 -8.31
N LEU A 262 -17.89 -0.94 -7.15
CA LEU A 262 -19.30 -0.61 -6.99
C LEU A 262 -19.68 0.60 -7.88
N GLN A 263 -18.92 1.67 -7.83
CA GLN A 263 -19.16 2.86 -8.62
C GLN A 263 -19.19 2.57 -10.13
N VAL A 264 -18.16 1.86 -10.62
CA VAL A 264 -18.02 1.56 -12.05
C VAL A 264 -19.13 0.60 -12.52
N THR A 265 -19.41 -0.44 -11.73
CA THR A 265 -20.46 -1.42 -12.06
C THR A 265 -21.84 -0.78 -12.07
N TYR A 266 -22.16 -0.04 -11.00
CA TYR A 266 -23.46 0.64 -10.90
C TYR A 266 -23.66 1.68 -12.00
N PHE A 267 -22.62 2.46 -12.30
CA PHE A 267 -22.68 3.45 -13.38
C PHE A 267 -22.89 2.81 -14.76
N LYS A 268 -22.22 1.70 -15.04
CA LYS A 268 -22.40 0.97 -16.31
C LYS A 268 -23.81 0.38 -16.46
N LEU A 269 -24.43 -0.03 -15.36
CA LEU A 269 -25.77 -0.66 -15.38
C LEU A 269 -26.90 0.38 -15.37
N THR A 270 -26.72 1.54 -14.74
CA THR A 270 -27.83 2.47 -14.47
C THR A 270 -27.62 3.87 -15.03
N GLY A 271 -26.41 4.23 -15.45
CA GLY A 271 -26.03 5.60 -15.80
C GLY A 271 -25.94 6.56 -14.60
N ARG A 272 -26.13 6.05 -13.36
CA ARG A 272 -26.13 6.86 -12.13
C ARG A 272 -24.89 6.58 -11.31
N ARG A 273 -24.51 7.52 -10.44
CA ARG A 273 -23.36 7.39 -9.55
C ARG A 273 -23.80 7.05 -8.14
N VAL A 274 -23.07 6.18 -7.44
CA VAL A 274 -23.27 5.86 -6.02
C VAL A 274 -22.58 6.92 -5.18
N PHE A 275 -21.29 7.10 -5.42
CA PHE A 275 -20.44 8.07 -4.75
C PHE A 275 -20.27 9.32 -5.59
N LYS A 276 -19.98 10.44 -4.94
CA LYS A 276 -19.56 11.67 -5.59
C LYS A 276 -18.36 11.42 -6.53
N ILE A 277 -17.30 10.88 -5.97
CA ILE A 277 -16.10 10.37 -6.66
C ILE A 277 -15.70 9.06 -5.99
N SER A 278 -15.06 8.16 -6.70
CA SER A 278 -14.39 6.98 -6.17
C SER A 278 -12.88 7.04 -6.50
N PRO A 279 -12.00 6.53 -5.64
CA PRO A 279 -12.22 5.76 -4.39
C PRO A 279 -12.96 6.51 -3.28
N PHE A 280 -13.36 5.78 -2.21
CA PHE A 280 -14.27 6.27 -1.18
C PHE A 280 -13.77 7.51 -0.44
N HIS A 281 -12.46 7.62 -0.18
CA HIS A 281 -11.89 8.80 0.48
C HIS A 281 -12.21 10.11 -0.28
N HIS A 282 -12.26 10.10 -1.61
CA HIS A 282 -12.63 11.27 -2.41
C HIS A 282 -14.12 11.63 -2.30
N HIS A 283 -14.99 10.67 -1.94
CA HIS A 283 -16.38 10.99 -1.63
C HIS A 283 -16.52 11.89 -0.39
N LEU A 284 -15.56 11.81 0.53
CA LEU A 284 -15.55 12.56 1.79
C LEU A 284 -14.96 13.98 1.66
N GLU A 285 -14.31 14.32 0.55
CA GLU A 285 -13.74 15.64 0.28
C GLU A 285 -14.85 16.66 -0.10
N ALA A 286 -14.50 17.94 -0.19
CA ALA A 286 -15.42 18.96 -0.68
C ALA A 286 -15.87 18.72 -2.12
N ALA A 287 -17.10 19.13 -2.43
CA ALA A 287 -17.76 18.89 -3.73
C ALA A 287 -17.42 19.94 -4.80
N GLU A 288 -16.36 20.73 -4.64
CA GLU A 288 -16.03 21.80 -5.58
C GLU A 288 -15.86 21.30 -7.02
N GLY A 289 -16.65 21.86 -7.95
CA GLY A 289 -16.60 21.52 -9.38
C GLY A 289 -17.34 20.24 -9.76
N ILE A 290 -18.17 19.67 -8.88
CA ILE A 290 -19.00 18.49 -9.15
C ILE A 290 -20.45 18.91 -9.38
N ASP A 291 -20.91 18.74 -10.60
CA ASP A 291 -22.23 19.20 -11.06
C ASP A 291 -23.10 18.05 -11.60
N TYR A 292 -23.03 16.88 -10.94
CA TYR A 292 -23.86 15.72 -11.30
C TYR A 292 -24.45 15.03 -10.07
N PRO A 293 -25.64 14.38 -10.18
CA PRO A 293 -26.28 13.69 -9.06
C PRO A 293 -25.57 12.39 -8.69
N TYR A 294 -25.55 12.07 -7.39
CA TYR A 294 -25.06 10.83 -6.80
C TYR A 294 -25.99 10.39 -5.65
N LEU A 295 -25.93 9.09 -5.26
CA LEU A 295 -26.89 8.51 -4.33
C LEU A 295 -26.59 8.77 -2.87
N LEU A 296 -25.32 8.65 -2.46
CA LEU A 296 -24.93 8.79 -1.06
C LEU A 296 -24.93 10.26 -0.63
N PRO A 297 -25.23 10.57 0.63
CA PRO A 297 -25.23 11.94 1.14
C PRO A 297 -23.85 12.61 0.96
N ASN A 298 -23.86 13.87 0.59
CA ASN A 298 -22.64 14.65 0.52
C ASN A 298 -22.02 14.82 1.91
N ILE A 299 -20.73 14.56 2.00
CA ILE A 299 -19.92 14.77 3.20
C ILE A 299 -18.73 15.61 2.78
N GLU A 300 -18.45 16.68 3.50
CA GLU A 300 -17.35 17.60 3.20
C GLU A 300 -16.45 17.74 4.42
N TRP A 301 -15.35 17.01 4.40
CA TRP A 301 -14.33 17.09 5.43
C TRP A 301 -13.00 17.59 4.87
N PRO A 302 -12.23 18.38 5.64
CA PRO A 302 -10.87 18.71 5.26
C PRO A 302 -10.00 17.45 5.25
N GLU A 303 -9.06 17.38 4.31
CA GLU A 303 -8.20 16.22 4.08
C GLU A 303 -7.57 15.61 5.34
N PRO A 304 -6.96 16.37 6.26
CA PRO A 304 -6.37 15.78 7.48
C PRO A 304 -7.40 15.06 8.35
N LYS A 305 -8.65 15.53 8.37
CA LYS A 305 -9.74 14.90 9.12
C LYS A 305 -10.16 13.59 8.49
N ILE A 306 -10.19 13.52 7.16
CA ILE A 306 -10.48 12.28 6.41
C ILE A 306 -9.42 11.24 6.75
N VAL A 307 -8.15 11.59 6.56
CA VAL A 307 -7.01 10.69 6.77
C VAL A 307 -6.98 10.15 8.20
N MET A 308 -7.11 11.02 9.21
CA MET A 308 -7.12 10.60 10.61
C MET A 308 -8.28 9.63 10.92
N ARG A 309 -9.50 9.90 10.41
CA ARG A 309 -10.66 9.05 10.65
C ARG A 309 -10.51 7.70 9.96
N LEU A 310 -9.97 7.67 8.74
CA LEU A 310 -9.72 6.43 8.03
C LEU A 310 -8.63 5.59 8.71
N TRP A 311 -7.60 6.21 9.31
CA TRP A 311 -6.62 5.49 10.14
C TRP A 311 -7.26 4.90 11.40
N ILE A 312 -8.21 5.63 12.06
CA ILE A 312 -8.95 5.08 13.21
C ILE A 312 -9.76 3.86 12.78
N VAL A 313 -10.49 3.96 11.65
CA VAL A 313 -11.26 2.83 11.11
C VAL A 313 -10.33 1.64 10.80
N GLN A 314 -9.19 1.89 10.14
CA GLN A 314 -8.20 0.84 9.86
C GLN A 314 -7.65 0.22 11.15
N GLY A 315 -7.40 1.02 12.19
CA GLY A 315 -6.96 0.52 13.51
C GLY A 315 -7.99 -0.42 14.15
N VAL A 316 -9.27 -0.06 14.11
CA VAL A 316 -10.36 -0.93 14.58
C VAL A 316 -10.43 -2.22 13.77
N LEU A 317 -10.35 -2.13 12.45
CA LEU A 317 -10.38 -3.31 11.58
C LEU A 317 -9.19 -4.24 11.84
N VAL A 318 -7.98 -3.69 12.04
CA VAL A 318 -6.79 -4.47 12.43
C VAL A 318 -7.01 -5.14 13.78
N ALA A 319 -7.56 -4.44 14.78
CA ALA A 319 -7.86 -5.03 16.09
C ALA A 319 -8.82 -6.23 15.97
N ILE A 320 -9.88 -6.11 15.16
CA ILE A 320 -10.81 -7.22 14.85
C ILE A 320 -10.06 -8.34 14.11
N GLY A 321 -9.21 -8.00 13.14
CA GLY A 321 -8.37 -8.95 12.40
C GLY A 321 -7.42 -9.71 13.32
N VAL A 322 -6.78 -9.02 14.27
CA VAL A 322 -5.94 -9.63 15.30
C VAL A 322 -6.75 -10.61 16.14
N ILE A 323 -7.92 -10.20 16.64
CA ILE A 323 -8.81 -11.09 17.40
C ILE A 323 -9.26 -12.30 16.57
N SER A 324 -9.47 -12.15 15.25
CA SER A 324 -9.87 -13.25 14.37
C SER A 324 -8.80 -14.33 14.18
N VAL A 325 -7.53 -13.97 14.40
CA VAL A 325 -6.37 -14.85 14.28
C VAL A 325 -5.94 -15.38 15.65
N TYR A 326 -5.99 -14.51 16.68
CA TYR A 326 -5.69 -14.91 18.05
C TYR A 326 -6.83 -15.77 18.64
N ARG A 327 -6.45 -16.95 19.08
CA ARG A 327 -7.10 -17.71 20.18
C ARG A 327 -6.15 -18.66 20.81
#